data_e9e81cf01445532a1831aa3635762cb3
#
_entry.id   e9e81cf01445532a1831aa3635762cb3
#
_cell.length_a   1.000
_cell.length_b   1.000
_cell.length_c   1.000
_cell.angle_alpha   90.00
_cell.angle_beta   90.00
_cell.angle_gamma   90.00
#
_symmetry.space_group_name_H-M   'P 1'
#
loop_
_entity.id
_entity.type
_entity.pdbx_description
1 polymer ?
#
loop_
_entity_poly.entity_id
_entity_poly.type
_entity_poly.pdbx_seq_one_letter_code
_entity_poly.pdbx_strand_id
1 'polypeptide(L)'
;MLKRKATTFIKNWLDTKDKKCLVVQGARQTGKTYIIERFAEENFEELLEINFKQMPSAMDIFAGDLTVDNMIMAMRFRFPEKKIVPGKTLIFLDEIQECQEAITSLKFWAIDNRYDVITSGSLLGIDYKRASSYPVGYVDYLRMYGMDFEEFLRGMGICEDMIGNLCGYLHSKTVIPKAIHSQMMNYYRQYVATGGMPEVVQKYIDTKDFREVDRVQRSLLQGYQYDIAHYATAEEKVKAEKCYLSLAKQLLDKENHKFQYKEIEHGGRAQKYYSSVEWLLRADMVQLCKLVTDVRFDLDDYARDDFFRAYTTDLSLLMAMKDFSLKQHIVENTLAGNSKGGIYECAIADALYKKGYHIYFYKNETTKREIDVIIQKDGSVVPIEVKSGNTRANSLKWLMKNDKDISYGYKFVDGNIGMSEEGIVTLPLYMSAFI
;
A
#
# COMPACT_ATOMS: atom_id res chain seq x y z
N MET A 1 -16.73 -5.55 -12.01
CA MET A 1 -16.04 -4.31 -11.67
C MET A 1 -15.54 -4.41 -10.23
N LEU A 2 -14.26 -4.11 -9.99
CA LEU A 2 -13.67 -4.17 -8.65
C LEU A 2 -14.13 -2.96 -7.82
N LYS A 3 -14.78 -3.21 -6.68
CA LYS A 3 -15.17 -2.15 -5.74
C LYS A 3 -13.97 -1.74 -4.90
N ARG A 4 -13.68 -0.45 -4.82
CA ARG A 4 -12.53 0.10 -4.09
C ARG A 4 -12.99 1.03 -2.98
N LYS A 5 -12.32 0.96 -1.83
CA LYS A 5 -12.53 1.89 -0.69
C LYS A 5 -12.23 3.34 -1.10
N ALA A 6 -11.28 3.52 -2.01
CA ALA A 6 -10.93 4.82 -2.58
C ALA A 6 -12.15 5.54 -3.21
N THR A 7 -13.07 4.81 -3.86
CA THR A 7 -14.30 5.41 -4.42
C THR A 7 -15.17 6.08 -3.35
N THR A 8 -15.31 5.43 -2.19
CA THR A 8 -16.05 6.01 -1.05
C THR A 8 -15.36 7.26 -0.52
N PHE A 9 -14.02 7.26 -0.45
CA PHE A 9 -13.26 8.43 -0.03
C PHE A 9 -13.49 9.61 -0.99
N ILE A 10 -13.37 9.39 -2.31
CA ILE A 10 -13.56 10.44 -3.32
C ILE A 10 -14.99 10.99 -3.26
N LYS A 11 -15.98 10.14 -3.02
CA LYS A 11 -17.38 10.57 -2.84
C LYS A 11 -17.54 11.46 -1.61
N ASN A 12 -17.01 11.06 -0.46
CA ASN A 12 -17.06 11.86 0.76
C ASN A 12 -16.33 13.20 0.56
N TRP A 13 -15.19 13.22 -0.17
CA TRP A 13 -14.49 14.44 -0.54
C TRP A 13 -15.38 15.34 -1.40
N LEU A 14 -16.07 14.79 -2.41
CA LEU A 14 -16.96 15.57 -3.28
C LEU A 14 -18.07 16.25 -2.49
N ASP A 15 -18.62 15.57 -1.47
CA ASP A 15 -19.71 16.06 -0.62
C ASP A 15 -19.24 17.10 0.43
N THR A 16 -17.92 17.34 0.57
CA THR A 16 -17.36 18.31 1.52
C THR A 16 -17.53 19.73 1.01
N LYS A 17 -18.08 20.65 1.85
CA LYS A 17 -18.36 22.04 1.45
C LYS A 17 -17.11 22.86 1.11
N ASP A 18 -16.06 22.73 1.93
CA ASP A 18 -14.80 23.49 1.78
C ASP A 18 -13.70 22.58 1.22
N LYS A 19 -14.07 21.74 0.23
CA LYS A 19 -13.13 20.82 -0.39
C LYS A 19 -12.03 21.55 -1.15
N LYS A 20 -10.83 21.01 -1.06
CA LYS A 20 -9.65 21.46 -1.79
C LYS A 20 -9.46 20.59 -3.05
N CYS A 21 -8.46 20.91 -3.87
CA CYS A 21 -8.09 19.99 -4.93
C CYS A 21 -7.68 18.64 -4.34
N LEU A 22 -8.11 17.51 -4.94
CA LEU A 22 -7.75 16.19 -4.46
C LEU A 22 -6.53 15.66 -5.21
N VAL A 23 -5.49 15.31 -4.46
CA VAL A 23 -4.27 14.67 -4.98
C VAL A 23 -4.30 13.19 -4.67
N VAL A 24 -4.48 12.36 -5.70
CA VAL A 24 -4.49 10.90 -5.59
C VAL A 24 -3.09 10.36 -5.86
N GLN A 25 -2.44 9.88 -4.81
CA GLN A 25 -1.07 9.36 -4.86
C GLN A 25 -1.03 7.86 -4.62
N GLY A 26 0.04 7.21 -5.02
CA GLY A 26 0.31 5.80 -4.75
C GLY A 26 1.16 5.14 -5.83
N ALA A 27 1.58 3.92 -5.57
CA ALA A 27 2.38 3.14 -6.50
C ALA A 27 1.74 3.04 -7.89
N ARG A 28 2.56 2.76 -8.88
CA ARG A 28 2.05 2.53 -10.25
C ARG A 28 1.11 1.31 -10.27
N GLN A 29 0.13 1.36 -11.19
CA GLN A 29 -0.83 0.27 -11.44
C GLN A 29 -1.75 -0.09 -10.27
N THR A 30 -1.91 0.82 -9.28
CA THR A 30 -2.92 0.69 -8.22
C THR A 30 -4.32 1.09 -8.66
N GLY A 31 -4.49 1.52 -9.92
CA GLY A 31 -5.80 1.84 -10.52
C GLY A 31 -6.26 3.29 -10.30
N LYS A 32 -5.35 4.24 -10.07
CA LYS A 32 -5.67 5.67 -9.83
C LYS A 32 -6.51 6.27 -10.95
N THR A 33 -5.99 6.30 -12.18
CA THR A 33 -6.65 6.85 -13.37
C THR A 33 -8.03 6.20 -13.56
N TYR A 34 -8.09 4.87 -13.57
CA TYR A 34 -9.33 4.12 -13.76
C TYR A 34 -10.44 4.50 -12.76
N ILE A 35 -10.09 4.66 -11.46
CA ILE A 35 -11.08 5.01 -10.43
C ILE A 35 -11.58 6.45 -10.64
N ILE A 36 -10.69 7.39 -10.98
CA ILE A 36 -11.05 8.80 -11.19
C ILE A 36 -11.97 8.93 -12.42
N GLU A 37 -11.61 8.28 -13.54
CA GLU A 37 -12.44 8.24 -14.74
C GLU A 37 -13.84 7.70 -14.46
N ARG A 38 -13.94 6.54 -13.80
CA ARG A 38 -15.22 5.93 -13.45
C ARG A 38 -16.03 6.78 -12.48
N PHE A 39 -15.36 7.39 -11.49
CA PHE A 39 -16.02 8.30 -10.57
C PHE A 39 -16.58 9.54 -11.32
N ALA A 40 -15.84 10.06 -12.27
CA ALA A 40 -16.28 11.18 -13.09
C ALA A 40 -17.51 10.83 -13.93
N GLU A 41 -17.51 9.66 -14.60
CA GLU A 41 -18.65 9.17 -15.39
C GLU A 41 -19.95 9.05 -14.55
N GLU A 42 -19.83 8.72 -13.27
CA GLU A 42 -20.98 8.51 -12.39
C GLU A 42 -21.49 9.80 -11.72
N ASN A 43 -20.64 10.84 -11.59
CA ASN A 43 -20.95 12.00 -10.75
C ASN A 43 -20.91 13.36 -11.49
N PHE A 44 -20.39 13.44 -12.71
CA PHE A 44 -20.24 14.68 -13.49
C PHE A 44 -20.87 14.56 -14.86
N GLU A 45 -21.27 15.72 -15.45
CA GLU A 45 -21.78 15.76 -16.81
C GLU A 45 -20.64 15.67 -17.84
N GLU A 46 -19.44 16.11 -17.46
CA GLU A 46 -18.26 16.12 -18.34
C GLU A 46 -16.99 15.82 -17.55
N LEU A 47 -16.08 15.06 -18.13
CA LEU A 47 -14.70 14.87 -17.68
C LEU A 47 -13.74 15.57 -18.65
N LEU A 48 -12.96 16.51 -18.15
CA LEU A 48 -11.80 17.04 -18.86
C LEU A 48 -10.53 16.41 -18.27
N GLU A 49 -10.01 15.42 -18.96
CA GLU A 49 -8.77 14.74 -18.60
C GLU A 49 -7.59 15.33 -19.39
N ILE A 50 -6.52 15.65 -18.68
CA ILE A 50 -5.23 16.07 -19.24
C ILE A 50 -4.16 15.15 -18.67
N ASN A 51 -3.67 14.21 -19.46
CA ASN A 51 -2.54 13.36 -19.10
C ASN A 51 -1.26 13.98 -19.66
N PHE A 52 -0.43 14.55 -18.77
CA PHE A 52 0.79 15.29 -19.17
C PHE A 52 1.85 14.42 -19.83
N LYS A 53 1.83 13.13 -19.60
CA LYS A 53 2.74 12.18 -20.23
C LYS A 53 2.33 11.84 -21.67
N GLN A 54 1.01 11.75 -21.92
CA GLN A 54 0.46 11.53 -23.26
C GLN A 54 0.37 12.82 -24.07
N MET A 55 0.11 13.95 -23.40
CA MET A 55 -0.10 15.27 -24.01
C MET A 55 0.89 16.32 -23.47
N PRO A 56 2.22 16.17 -23.72
CA PRO A 56 3.21 17.14 -23.20
C PRO A 56 2.92 18.58 -23.63
N SER A 57 2.36 18.80 -24.84
CA SER A 57 1.96 20.14 -25.32
C SER A 57 0.80 20.76 -24.54
N ALA A 58 0.09 20.00 -23.69
CA ALA A 58 -0.94 20.55 -22.80
C ALA A 58 -0.35 21.32 -21.60
N MET A 59 0.96 21.20 -21.34
CA MET A 59 1.66 22.02 -20.35
C MET A 59 1.55 23.51 -20.67
N ASP A 60 1.42 23.89 -21.93
CA ASP A 60 1.23 25.28 -22.38
C ASP A 60 -0.01 25.94 -21.77
N ILE A 61 -1.03 25.16 -21.35
CA ILE A 61 -2.21 25.65 -20.62
C ILE A 61 -1.83 26.33 -19.31
N PHE A 62 -0.74 25.86 -18.70
CA PHE A 62 -0.24 26.31 -17.39
C PHE A 62 0.96 27.26 -17.53
N ALA A 63 1.30 27.68 -18.74
CA ALA A 63 2.34 28.68 -18.96
C ALA A 63 1.80 30.11 -18.75
N GLY A 64 2.58 30.96 -18.06
CA GLY A 64 2.22 32.35 -17.82
C GLY A 64 1.36 32.56 -16.56
N ASP A 65 0.32 33.40 -16.65
CA ASP A 65 -0.53 33.73 -15.50
C ASP A 65 -1.50 32.60 -15.16
N LEU A 66 -1.32 32.00 -14.01
CA LEU A 66 -2.12 30.87 -13.48
C LEU A 66 -3.48 31.30 -12.89
N THR A 67 -4.16 32.25 -13.54
CA THR A 67 -5.56 32.55 -13.17
C THR A 67 -6.48 31.46 -13.71
N VAL A 68 -7.51 31.11 -12.94
CA VAL A 68 -8.44 30.04 -13.34
C VAL A 68 -9.13 30.38 -14.66
N ASP A 69 -9.49 31.65 -14.88
CA ASP A 69 -10.13 32.10 -16.14
C ASP A 69 -9.21 31.92 -17.35
N ASN A 70 -7.90 32.21 -17.23
CA ASN A 70 -6.93 32.01 -18.29
C ASN A 70 -6.76 30.52 -18.59
N MET A 71 -6.60 29.68 -17.56
CA MET A 71 -6.48 28.25 -17.73
C MET A 71 -7.73 27.62 -18.36
N ILE A 72 -8.92 28.01 -17.93
CA ILE A 72 -10.20 27.56 -18.50
C ILE A 72 -10.33 28.01 -19.97
N MET A 73 -9.94 29.25 -20.28
CA MET A 73 -9.96 29.74 -21.67
C MET A 73 -9.02 28.92 -22.55
N ALA A 74 -7.79 28.67 -22.10
CA ALA A 74 -6.82 27.83 -22.82
C ALA A 74 -7.35 26.39 -23.02
N MET A 75 -7.96 25.80 -21.96
CA MET A 75 -8.58 24.47 -22.04
C MET A 75 -9.71 24.42 -23.06
N ARG A 76 -10.60 25.44 -23.10
CA ARG A 76 -11.70 25.52 -24.09
C ARG A 76 -11.20 25.63 -25.51
N PHE A 77 -10.14 26.41 -25.76
CA PHE A 77 -9.54 26.49 -27.09
C PHE A 77 -8.87 25.17 -27.53
N ARG A 78 -8.26 24.46 -26.58
CA ARG A 78 -7.57 23.21 -26.87
C ARG A 78 -8.52 22.03 -27.04
N PHE A 79 -9.62 22.01 -26.30
CA PHE A 79 -10.62 20.93 -26.27
C PHE A 79 -12.00 21.49 -26.59
N PRO A 80 -12.21 21.97 -27.83
CA PRO A 80 -13.46 22.65 -28.21
C PRO A 80 -14.69 21.74 -28.16
N GLU A 81 -14.50 20.42 -28.18
CA GLU A 81 -15.56 19.42 -28.04
C GLU A 81 -16.05 19.26 -26.60
N LYS A 82 -15.27 19.72 -25.62
CA LYS A 82 -15.60 19.60 -24.19
C LYS A 82 -16.41 20.78 -23.67
N LYS A 83 -17.51 20.49 -22.96
CA LYS A 83 -18.34 21.51 -22.34
C LYS A 83 -17.86 21.77 -20.91
N ILE A 84 -16.92 22.72 -20.74
CA ILE A 84 -16.36 23.05 -19.44
C ILE A 84 -17.29 24.00 -18.70
N VAL A 85 -18.07 23.48 -17.74
CA VAL A 85 -19.08 24.18 -16.94
C VAL A 85 -18.77 24.08 -15.46
N PRO A 86 -18.77 25.22 -14.71
CA PRO A 86 -18.58 25.21 -13.25
C PRO A 86 -19.54 24.25 -12.54
N GLY A 87 -19.03 23.45 -11.61
CA GLY A 87 -19.79 22.49 -10.81
C GLY A 87 -20.33 21.27 -11.57
N LYS A 88 -20.10 21.16 -12.89
CA LYS A 88 -20.58 20.06 -13.73
C LYS A 88 -19.46 19.31 -14.44
N THR A 89 -18.28 19.93 -14.54
CA THR A 89 -17.10 19.34 -15.17
C THR A 89 -16.08 19.01 -14.11
N LEU A 90 -15.64 17.76 -14.06
CA LEU A 90 -14.44 17.38 -13.32
C LEU A 90 -13.20 17.67 -14.19
N ILE A 91 -12.24 18.41 -13.62
CA ILE A 91 -10.91 18.59 -14.23
C ILE A 91 -9.98 17.54 -13.63
N PHE A 92 -9.48 16.65 -14.47
CA PHE A 92 -8.56 15.60 -14.08
C PHE A 92 -7.18 15.83 -14.69
N LEU A 93 -6.19 16.09 -13.83
CA LEU A 93 -4.79 16.30 -14.20
C LEU A 93 -3.99 15.05 -13.87
N ASP A 94 -3.83 14.17 -14.87
CA ASP A 94 -3.13 12.90 -14.69
C ASP A 94 -1.63 13.03 -14.96
N GLU A 95 -0.81 12.24 -14.23
CA GLU A 95 0.66 12.32 -14.23
C GLU A 95 1.17 13.75 -13.96
N ILE A 96 0.56 14.42 -12.96
CA ILE A 96 0.80 15.85 -12.67
C ILE A 96 2.26 16.20 -12.37
N GLN A 97 3.07 15.22 -11.94
CA GLN A 97 4.50 15.41 -11.68
C GLN A 97 5.30 15.82 -12.93
N GLU A 98 4.75 15.60 -14.12
CA GLU A 98 5.39 16.03 -15.37
C GLU A 98 5.26 17.54 -15.61
N CYS A 99 4.31 18.25 -14.94
CA CYS A 99 4.05 19.68 -15.11
C CYS A 99 4.09 20.43 -13.75
N GLN A 100 5.18 21.11 -13.47
CA GLN A 100 5.39 21.84 -12.20
C GLN A 100 4.43 23.02 -12.03
N GLU A 101 4.10 23.70 -13.13
CA GLU A 101 3.15 24.81 -13.18
C GLU A 101 1.74 24.34 -12.84
N ALA A 102 1.35 23.14 -13.31
CA ALA A 102 0.07 22.54 -12.94
C ALA A 102 0.00 22.22 -11.44
N ILE A 103 1.09 21.72 -10.82
CA ILE A 103 1.16 21.54 -9.36
C ILE A 103 0.97 22.90 -8.65
N THR A 104 1.66 23.94 -9.11
CA THR A 104 1.55 25.29 -8.53
C THR A 104 0.13 25.86 -8.67
N SER A 105 -0.57 25.54 -9.78
CA SER A 105 -1.92 26.01 -10.07
C SER A 105 -2.98 25.48 -9.10
N LEU A 106 -2.76 24.35 -8.43
CA LEU A 106 -3.72 23.74 -7.50
C LEU A 106 -4.17 24.72 -6.39
N LYS A 107 -3.27 25.60 -5.94
CA LYS A 107 -3.62 26.67 -5.00
C LYS A 107 -4.72 27.56 -5.56
N PHE A 108 -4.61 27.98 -6.80
CA PHE A 108 -5.56 28.92 -7.43
C PHE A 108 -6.89 28.24 -7.73
N TRP A 109 -6.90 26.97 -8.15
CA TRP A 109 -8.10 26.16 -8.27
C TRP A 109 -8.86 26.04 -6.94
N ALA A 110 -8.16 25.75 -5.85
CA ALA A 110 -8.76 25.63 -4.53
C ALA A 110 -9.34 26.94 -4.00
N ILE A 111 -8.71 28.10 -4.30
CA ILE A 111 -9.22 29.43 -3.92
C ILE A 111 -10.44 29.81 -4.74
N ASP A 112 -10.43 29.54 -6.05
CA ASP A 112 -11.53 29.84 -6.97
C ASP A 112 -12.79 29.02 -6.70
N ASN A 113 -12.61 27.72 -6.42
CA ASN A 113 -13.64 26.76 -6.01
C ASN A 113 -14.86 26.63 -6.95
N ARG A 114 -14.79 27.13 -8.19
CA ARG A 114 -15.85 26.94 -9.20
C ARG A 114 -15.80 25.55 -9.86
N TYR A 115 -14.64 24.92 -9.86
CA TYR A 115 -14.40 23.63 -10.52
C TYR A 115 -13.82 22.62 -9.54
N ASP A 116 -14.27 21.38 -9.66
CA ASP A 116 -13.68 20.25 -8.96
C ASP A 116 -12.43 19.77 -9.72
N VAL A 117 -11.31 19.69 -9.01
CA VAL A 117 -10.04 19.29 -9.57
C VAL A 117 -9.52 18.07 -8.83
N ILE A 118 -9.31 16.99 -9.56
CA ILE A 118 -8.59 15.79 -9.07
C ILE A 118 -7.30 15.67 -9.85
N THR A 119 -6.22 15.33 -9.17
CA THR A 119 -4.95 15.04 -9.82
C THR A 119 -4.49 13.64 -9.47
N SER A 120 -3.77 12.99 -10.37
CA SER A 120 -3.06 11.78 -10.04
C SER A 120 -1.58 11.88 -10.40
N GLY A 121 -0.78 11.12 -9.65
CA GLY A 121 0.65 11.04 -9.93
C GLY A 121 1.31 9.89 -9.17
N SER A 122 2.39 9.36 -9.73
CA SER A 122 3.25 8.44 -9.00
C SER A 122 4.20 9.24 -8.11
N LEU A 123 4.53 8.71 -6.92
CA LEU A 123 5.51 9.33 -6.03
C LEU A 123 6.93 9.40 -6.65
N LEU A 124 7.17 8.62 -7.71
CA LEU A 124 8.44 8.55 -8.44
C LEU A 124 8.91 9.86 -9.08
N GLY A 125 7.99 10.73 -9.48
CA GLY A 125 8.32 11.96 -10.21
C GLY A 125 8.20 13.24 -9.41
N ILE A 126 7.74 13.20 -8.16
CA ILE A 126 7.56 14.41 -7.35
C ILE A 126 8.91 14.80 -6.73
N ASP A 127 9.75 15.43 -7.53
CA ASP A 127 10.91 16.17 -7.01
C ASP A 127 10.42 17.50 -6.43
N TYR A 128 10.04 17.49 -5.16
CA TYR A 128 9.56 18.68 -4.43
C TYR A 128 10.52 19.88 -4.49
N LYS A 129 11.77 19.66 -4.91
CA LYS A 129 12.78 20.71 -5.03
C LYS A 129 12.64 21.56 -6.29
N ARG A 130 11.84 21.12 -7.28
CA ARG A 130 11.67 21.82 -8.56
C ARG A 130 10.41 22.66 -8.66
N ALA A 131 9.38 22.37 -7.87
CA ALA A 131 8.17 23.20 -7.85
C ALA A 131 8.49 24.58 -7.26
N SER A 132 8.15 25.66 -7.96
CA SER A 132 8.35 27.03 -7.49
C SER A 132 7.54 27.32 -6.21
N SER A 133 6.40 26.63 -6.01
CA SER A 133 5.59 26.65 -4.80
C SER A 133 4.75 25.38 -4.73
N TYR A 134 4.87 24.63 -3.63
CA TYR A 134 3.98 23.51 -3.37
C TYR A 134 2.69 24.01 -2.70
N PRO A 135 1.49 23.54 -3.09
CA PRO A 135 0.21 24.09 -2.61
C PRO A 135 -0.17 23.62 -1.19
N VAL A 136 0.72 23.84 -0.22
CA VAL A 136 0.48 23.46 1.19
C VAL A 136 -0.79 24.13 1.69
N GLY A 137 -1.71 23.34 2.27
CA GLY A 137 -2.97 23.84 2.80
C GLY A 137 -4.10 23.99 1.77
N TYR A 138 -3.84 23.78 0.48
CA TYR A 138 -4.81 23.90 -0.62
C TYR A 138 -5.15 22.58 -1.33
N VAL A 139 -4.64 21.47 -0.82
CA VAL A 139 -4.90 20.14 -1.36
C VAL A 139 -5.27 19.17 -0.25
N ASP A 140 -6.12 18.22 -0.60
CA ASP A 140 -6.42 17.03 0.17
C ASP A 140 -5.72 15.83 -0.47
N TYR A 141 -5.37 14.82 0.32
CA TYR A 141 -4.62 13.68 -0.17
C TYR A 141 -5.39 12.38 -0.01
N LEU A 142 -5.40 11.59 -1.06
CA LEU A 142 -5.79 10.20 -1.05
C LEU A 142 -4.59 9.33 -1.44
N ARG A 143 -4.11 8.51 -0.52
CA ARG A 143 -3.12 7.49 -0.85
C ARG A 143 -3.82 6.21 -1.28
N MET A 144 -3.57 5.78 -2.52
CA MET A 144 -4.08 4.53 -3.07
C MET A 144 -3.03 3.43 -3.00
N TYR A 145 -3.44 2.32 -2.44
CA TYR A 145 -2.67 1.08 -2.37
C TYR A 145 -3.20 0.03 -3.36
N GLY A 146 -2.54 -1.10 -3.49
CA GLY A 146 -3.16 -2.30 -4.03
C GLY A 146 -4.41 -2.68 -3.22
N MET A 147 -5.24 -3.57 -3.76
CA MET A 147 -6.44 -4.04 -3.07
C MET A 147 -6.08 -4.77 -1.78
N ASP A 148 -6.77 -4.47 -0.71
CA ASP A 148 -6.68 -5.25 0.52
C ASP A 148 -7.54 -6.52 0.44
N PHE A 149 -7.47 -7.35 1.48
CA PHE A 149 -8.23 -8.60 1.50
C PHE A 149 -9.76 -8.38 1.51
N GLU A 150 -10.25 -7.32 2.11
CA GLU A 150 -11.67 -6.96 2.12
C GLU A 150 -12.15 -6.57 0.71
N GLU A 151 -11.37 -5.76 -0.02
CA GLU A 151 -11.65 -5.43 -1.42
C GLU A 151 -11.57 -6.67 -2.33
N PHE A 152 -10.62 -7.57 -2.06
CA PHE A 152 -10.53 -8.86 -2.76
C PHE A 152 -11.77 -9.73 -2.52
N LEU A 153 -12.27 -9.82 -1.28
CA LEU A 153 -13.50 -10.55 -0.97
C LEU A 153 -14.71 -9.98 -1.74
N ARG A 154 -14.84 -8.65 -1.81
CA ARG A 154 -15.87 -8.00 -2.65
C ARG A 154 -15.73 -8.39 -4.12
N GLY A 155 -14.51 -8.39 -4.63
CA GLY A 155 -14.21 -8.85 -6.00
C GLY A 155 -14.59 -10.31 -6.23
N MET A 156 -14.48 -11.16 -5.21
CA MET A 156 -14.89 -12.56 -5.23
C MET A 156 -16.40 -12.76 -5.05
N GLY A 157 -17.19 -11.67 -4.93
CA GLY A 157 -18.65 -11.73 -4.81
C GLY A 157 -19.17 -11.87 -3.38
N ILE A 158 -18.31 -11.71 -2.36
CA ILE A 158 -18.75 -11.70 -0.96
C ILE A 158 -19.47 -10.36 -0.69
N CYS A 159 -20.72 -10.45 -0.22
CA CYS A 159 -21.53 -9.26 0.03
C CYS A 159 -21.14 -8.53 1.32
N GLU A 160 -21.57 -7.27 1.43
CA GLU A 160 -21.22 -6.40 2.57
C GLU A 160 -21.71 -6.96 3.91
N ASP A 161 -22.88 -7.61 3.94
CA ASP A 161 -23.42 -8.23 5.16
C ASP A 161 -22.49 -9.35 5.68
N MET A 162 -21.95 -10.15 4.77
CA MET A 162 -20.99 -11.21 5.15
C MET A 162 -19.69 -10.63 5.68
N ILE A 163 -19.20 -9.56 5.06
CA ILE A 163 -18.01 -8.82 5.52
C ILE A 163 -18.30 -8.17 6.87
N GLY A 164 -19.47 -7.56 7.05
CA GLY A 164 -19.91 -6.99 8.32
C GLY A 164 -20.00 -8.03 9.44
N ASN A 165 -20.43 -9.24 9.14
CA ASN A 165 -20.44 -10.34 10.10
C ASN A 165 -19.01 -10.73 10.55
N LEU A 166 -18.01 -10.70 9.66
CA LEU A 166 -16.61 -10.92 10.04
C LEU A 166 -16.12 -9.84 11.02
N CYS A 167 -16.45 -8.57 10.76
CA CYS A 167 -16.17 -7.46 11.68
C CYS A 167 -16.89 -7.68 13.04
N GLY A 168 -18.12 -8.20 13.03
CA GLY A 168 -18.89 -8.54 14.23
C GLY A 168 -18.17 -9.58 15.11
N TYR A 169 -17.63 -10.65 14.52
CA TYR A 169 -16.83 -11.64 15.26
C TYR A 169 -15.56 -11.02 15.86
N LEU A 170 -14.89 -10.11 15.13
CA LEU A 170 -13.70 -9.41 15.62
C LEU A 170 -14.04 -8.55 16.85
N HIS A 171 -15.09 -7.73 16.77
CA HIS A 171 -15.50 -6.83 17.87
C HIS A 171 -15.96 -7.61 19.11
N SER A 172 -16.77 -8.66 18.91
CA SER A 172 -17.25 -9.50 20.02
C SER A 172 -16.20 -10.49 20.55
N LYS A 173 -15.08 -10.64 19.83
CA LYS A 173 -14.01 -11.61 20.14
C LYS A 173 -14.55 -13.05 20.24
N THR A 174 -15.58 -13.37 19.47
CA THR A 174 -16.22 -14.69 19.49
C THR A 174 -15.65 -15.60 18.41
N VAL A 175 -15.68 -16.90 18.68
CA VAL A 175 -15.17 -17.93 17.76
C VAL A 175 -16.00 -17.95 16.49
N ILE A 176 -15.36 -17.90 15.35
CA ILE A 176 -15.99 -17.97 14.03
C ILE A 176 -16.41 -19.42 13.75
N PRO A 177 -17.63 -19.67 13.26
CA PRO A 177 -18.05 -21.02 12.88
C PRO A 177 -17.05 -21.68 11.93
N LYS A 178 -16.73 -22.96 12.17
CA LYS A 178 -15.67 -23.69 11.47
C LYS A 178 -15.79 -23.61 9.94
N ALA A 179 -17.00 -23.72 9.41
CA ALA A 179 -17.25 -23.65 7.97
C ALA A 179 -16.84 -22.26 7.39
N ILE A 180 -17.23 -21.18 8.07
CA ILE A 180 -16.89 -19.81 7.67
C ILE A 180 -15.39 -19.60 7.79
N HIS A 181 -14.78 -19.97 8.92
CA HIS A 181 -13.33 -19.84 9.12
C HIS A 181 -12.53 -20.57 8.04
N SER A 182 -12.88 -21.83 7.75
CA SER A 182 -12.20 -22.61 6.72
C SER A 182 -12.30 -21.97 5.32
N GLN A 183 -13.47 -21.46 4.99
CA GLN A 183 -13.69 -20.78 3.71
C GLN A 183 -12.90 -19.45 3.63
N MET A 184 -12.88 -18.66 4.71
CA MET A 184 -12.11 -17.41 4.77
C MET A 184 -10.60 -17.66 4.68
N MET A 185 -10.09 -18.71 5.34
CA MET A 185 -8.69 -19.13 5.20
C MET A 185 -8.36 -19.55 3.76
N ASN A 186 -9.30 -20.17 3.06
CA ASN A 186 -9.13 -20.52 1.66
C ASN A 186 -9.04 -19.26 0.77
N TYR A 187 -9.96 -18.30 0.92
CA TYR A 187 -9.89 -17.01 0.22
C TYR A 187 -8.60 -16.25 0.57
N TYR A 188 -8.18 -16.29 1.83
CA TYR A 188 -6.96 -15.60 2.24
C TYR A 188 -5.71 -16.19 1.58
N ARG A 189 -5.60 -17.50 1.46
CA ARG A 189 -4.49 -18.13 0.71
C ARG A 189 -4.52 -17.75 -0.77
N GLN A 190 -5.70 -17.70 -1.38
CA GLN A 190 -5.85 -17.21 -2.76
C GLN A 190 -5.39 -15.76 -2.88
N TYR A 191 -5.79 -14.89 -1.94
CA TYR A 191 -5.33 -13.50 -1.89
C TYR A 191 -3.82 -13.39 -1.72
N VAL A 192 -3.22 -14.14 -0.82
CA VAL A 192 -1.76 -14.12 -0.61
C VAL A 192 -1.01 -14.53 -1.87
N ALA A 193 -1.50 -15.53 -2.60
CA ALA A 193 -0.90 -15.97 -3.87
C ALA A 193 -1.14 -14.98 -5.04
N THR A 194 -2.26 -14.27 -5.03
CA THR A 194 -2.63 -13.27 -6.06
C THR A 194 -1.99 -11.93 -5.76
N GLY A 195 -2.02 -11.48 -4.50
CA GLY A 195 -1.73 -10.13 -4.06
C GLY A 195 -2.87 -9.17 -4.35
N GLY A 196 -2.61 -7.87 -4.21
CA GLY A 196 -3.61 -6.81 -4.30
C GLY A 196 -3.55 -5.92 -5.54
N MET A 197 -2.64 -6.13 -6.48
CA MET A 197 -2.60 -5.33 -7.71
C MET A 197 -3.89 -5.55 -8.52
N PRO A 198 -4.67 -4.50 -8.87
CA PRO A 198 -6.01 -4.64 -9.44
C PRO A 198 -6.07 -5.50 -10.70
N GLU A 199 -5.10 -5.36 -11.62
CA GLU A 199 -5.01 -6.15 -12.83
C GLU A 199 -4.82 -7.64 -12.53
N VAL A 200 -4.01 -7.97 -11.53
CA VAL A 200 -3.76 -9.35 -11.07
C VAL A 200 -5.01 -9.94 -10.45
N VAL A 201 -5.67 -9.17 -9.57
CA VAL A 201 -6.93 -9.58 -8.91
C VAL A 201 -8.03 -9.80 -9.95
N GLN A 202 -8.18 -8.87 -10.92
CA GLN A 202 -9.16 -9.01 -11.99
C GLN A 202 -8.89 -10.26 -12.83
N LYS A 203 -7.61 -10.50 -13.20
CA LYS A 203 -7.22 -11.71 -13.93
C LYS A 203 -7.59 -12.98 -13.17
N TYR A 204 -7.34 -13.02 -11.86
CA TYR A 204 -7.73 -14.15 -11.02
C TYR A 204 -9.25 -14.34 -10.97
N ILE A 205 -10.02 -13.27 -10.83
CA ILE A 205 -11.48 -13.33 -10.82
C ILE A 205 -12.03 -13.92 -12.12
N ASP A 206 -11.49 -13.49 -13.25
CA ASP A 206 -11.95 -13.87 -14.57
C ASP A 206 -11.60 -15.31 -14.96
N THR A 207 -10.41 -15.76 -14.56
CA THR A 207 -9.87 -17.04 -15.06
C THR A 207 -9.83 -18.15 -14.00
N LYS A 208 -9.72 -17.80 -12.71
CA LYS A 208 -9.41 -18.73 -11.60
C LYS A 208 -8.14 -19.58 -11.84
N ASP A 209 -7.28 -19.13 -12.74
CA ASP A 209 -6.03 -19.79 -13.11
C ASP A 209 -4.81 -19.02 -12.60
N PHE A 210 -4.05 -19.63 -11.70
CA PHE A 210 -2.84 -19.03 -11.15
C PHE A 210 -1.69 -18.94 -12.16
N ARG A 211 -1.71 -19.64 -13.29
CA ARG A 211 -0.73 -19.47 -14.36
C ARG A 211 -0.94 -18.13 -15.08
N GLU A 212 -2.19 -17.75 -15.33
CA GLU A 212 -2.54 -16.45 -15.88
C GLU A 212 -2.20 -15.33 -14.89
N VAL A 213 -2.44 -15.54 -13.59
CA VAL A 213 -2.03 -14.65 -12.52
C VAL A 213 -0.51 -14.44 -12.52
N ASP A 214 0.28 -15.51 -12.56
CA ASP A 214 1.75 -15.45 -12.58
C ASP A 214 2.27 -14.64 -13.79
N ARG A 215 1.66 -14.82 -14.95
CA ARG A 215 2.02 -14.06 -16.17
C ARG A 215 1.84 -12.56 -15.97
N VAL A 216 0.70 -12.14 -15.41
CA VAL A 216 0.43 -10.73 -15.13
C VAL A 216 1.36 -10.19 -14.05
N GLN A 217 1.59 -10.94 -12.96
CA GLN A 217 2.52 -10.55 -11.90
C GLN A 217 3.93 -10.31 -12.43
N ARG A 218 4.45 -11.20 -13.30
CA ARG A 218 5.77 -11.03 -13.93
C ARG A 218 5.83 -9.82 -14.84
N SER A 219 4.77 -9.55 -15.60
CA SER A 219 4.68 -8.35 -16.42
C SER A 219 4.72 -7.08 -15.58
N LEU A 220 4.01 -7.08 -14.44
CA LEU A 220 4.06 -5.98 -13.47
C LEU A 220 5.47 -5.76 -12.91
N LEU A 221 6.14 -6.83 -12.49
CA LEU A 221 7.51 -6.77 -11.98
C LEU A 221 8.46 -6.16 -13.02
N GLN A 222 8.36 -6.58 -14.29
CA GLN A 222 9.12 -5.97 -15.38
C GLN A 222 8.83 -4.48 -15.51
N GLY A 223 7.57 -4.05 -15.40
CA GLY A 223 7.20 -2.64 -15.39
C GLY A 223 7.91 -1.86 -14.28
N TYR A 224 7.96 -2.40 -13.07
CA TYR A 224 8.69 -1.80 -11.94
C TYR A 224 10.21 -1.73 -12.19
N GLN A 225 10.80 -2.75 -12.81
CA GLN A 225 12.22 -2.72 -13.23
C GLN A 225 12.48 -1.64 -14.30
N TYR A 226 11.56 -1.45 -15.25
CA TYR A 226 11.64 -0.35 -16.21
C TYR A 226 11.59 1.02 -15.52
N ASP A 227 10.77 1.17 -14.49
CA ASP A 227 10.69 2.42 -13.73
C ASP A 227 11.99 2.71 -12.98
N ILE A 228 12.58 1.70 -12.33
CA ILE A 228 13.90 1.85 -11.71
C ILE A 228 14.93 2.28 -12.76
N ALA A 229 14.93 1.66 -13.93
CA ALA A 229 15.87 1.99 -15.00
C ALA A 229 15.68 3.39 -15.59
N HIS A 230 14.45 3.91 -15.56
CA HIS A 230 14.06 5.20 -16.15
C HIS A 230 14.24 6.37 -15.19
N TYR A 231 13.80 6.24 -13.94
CA TYR A 231 13.76 7.35 -12.98
C TYR A 231 14.96 7.41 -12.04
N ALA A 232 15.67 6.31 -11.82
CA ALA A 232 16.90 6.33 -11.05
C ALA A 232 18.07 6.87 -11.89
N THR A 233 19.02 7.51 -11.22
CA THR A 233 20.25 7.98 -11.90
C THR A 233 21.04 6.81 -12.46
N ALA A 234 21.93 7.08 -13.43
CA ALA A 234 22.76 6.04 -14.05
C ALA A 234 23.59 5.23 -13.03
N GLU A 235 23.98 5.86 -11.91
CA GLU A 235 24.70 5.21 -10.82
C GLU A 235 23.79 4.36 -9.92
N GLU A 236 22.57 4.83 -9.66
CA GLU A 236 21.63 4.19 -8.71
C GLU A 236 20.82 3.04 -9.32
N LYS A 237 20.48 3.09 -10.62
CA LYS A 237 19.56 2.13 -11.24
C LYS A 237 19.93 0.66 -11.04
N VAL A 238 21.19 0.30 -11.24
CA VAL A 238 21.67 -1.09 -11.09
C VAL A 238 21.63 -1.51 -9.61
N LYS A 239 22.00 -0.59 -8.70
CA LYS A 239 22.00 -0.86 -7.27
C LYS A 239 20.58 -1.01 -6.73
N ALA A 240 19.66 -0.10 -7.12
CA ALA A 240 18.25 -0.13 -6.71
C ALA A 240 17.55 -1.40 -7.22
N GLU A 241 17.76 -1.79 -8.48
CA GLU A 241 17.22 -3.03 -9.03
C GLU A 241 17.71 -4.27 -8.26
N LYS A 242 19.00 -4.36 -7.99
CA LYS A 242 19.57 -5.45 -7.17
C LYS A 242 18.98 -5.48 -5.77
N CYS A 243 18.83 -4.33 -5.10
CA CYS A 243 18.20 -4.22 -3.80
C CYS A 243 16.76 -4.75 -3.88
N TYR A 244 15.97 -4.28 -4.85
CA TYR A 244 14.58 -4.65 -5.02
C TYR A 244 14.39 -6.14 -5.25
N LEU A 245 15.13 -6.75 -6.18
CA LEU A 245 15.05 -8.18 -6.48
C LEU A 245 15.56 -9.07 -5.35
N SER A 246 16.42 -8.56 -4.46
CA SER A 246 16.89 -9.32 -3.30
C SER A 246 15.84 -9.51 -2.20
N LEU A 247 14.77 -8.69 -2.20
CA LEU A 247 13.75 -8.67 -1.14
C LEU A 247 13.12 -10.04 -0.92
N ALA A 248 12.67 -10.67 -2.00
CA ALA A 248 11.96 -11.95 -1.90
C ALA A 248 12.81 -13.09 -1.30
N LYS A 249 14.13 -13.07 -1.50
CA LYS A 249 15.05 -14.00 -0.84
C LYS A 249 15.16 -13.70 0.64
N GLN A 250 15.32 -12.44 1.00
CA GLN A 250 15.56 -12.00 2.38
C GLN A 250 14.30 -12.16 3.26
N LEU A 251 13.11 -11.84 2.71
CA LEU A 251 11.85 -11.90 3.44
C LEU A 251 11.37 -13.32 3.77
N LEU A 252 11.69 -14.30 2.92
CA LEU A 252 11.28 -15.69 3.16
C LEU A 252 12.25 -16.48 4.03
N ASP A 253 13.39 -15.90 4.36
CA ASP A 253 14.33 -16.47 5.31
C ASP A 253 14.07 -15.90 6.72
N LYS A 254 13.37 -16.67 7.54
CA LYS A 254 13.04 -16.27 8.93
C LYS A 254 14.24 -16.05 9.84
N GLU A 255 15.42 -16.49 9.48
CA GLU A 255 16.65 -16.23 10.21
C GLU A 255 17.18 -14.81 9.93
N ASN A 256 16.68 -14.16 8.89
CA ASN A 256 17.02 -12.79 8.57
C ASN A 256 16.16 -11.80 9.37
N HIS A 257 16.66 -11.38 10.51
CA HIS A 257 16.00 -10.38 11.36
C HIS A 257 16.11 -8.95 10.87
N LYS A 258 16.83 -8.69 9.76
CA LYS A 258 17.01 -7.37 9.14
C LYS A 258 17.38 -7.48 7.67
N PHE A 259 17.22 -6.38 6.94
CA PHE A 259 17.74 -6.26 5.58
C PHE A 259 19.27 -6.41 5.55
N GLN A 260 19.76 -7.34 4.76
CA GLN A 260 21.18 -7.69 4.69
C GLN A 260 21.78 -7.33 3.34
N TYR A 261 22.65 -6.35 3.33
CA TYR A 261 23.33 -5.89 2.11
C TYR A 261 24.24 -6.95 1.49
N LYS A 262 24.76 -7.90 2.28
CA LYS A 262 25.55 -9.05 1.79
C LYS A 262 24.75 -10.02 0.92
N GLU A 263 23.41 -10.03 1.06
CA GLU A 263 22.51 -10.87 0.26
C GLU A 263 22.24 -10.27 -1.14
N ILE A 264 22.59 -9.01 -1.35
CA ILE A 264 22.53 -8.35 -2.66
C ILE A 264 23.69 -8.79 -3.53
N GLU A 265 24.90 -8.80 -2.96
CA GLU A 265 26.13 -9.27 -3.57
C GLU A 265 27.18 -9.62 -2.51
N HIS A 266 28.12 -10.49 -2.85
CA HIS A 266 29.23 -10.81 -1.95
C HIS A 266 30.02 -9.57 -1.53
N GLY A 267 30.15 -9.34 -0.23
CA GLY A 267 30.80 -8.13 0.32
C GLY A 267 29.96 -6.87 0.29
N GLY A 268 28.66 -6.94 -0.02
CA GLY A 268 27.73 -5.81 0.00
C GLY A 268 27.67 -5.14 1.38
N ARG A 269 27.74 -3.80 1.41
CA ARG A 269 27.73 -2.97 2.64
C ARG A 269 26.69 -1.87 2.54
N ALA A 270 26.19 -1.40 3.70
CA ALA A 270 25.25 -0.28 3.79
C ALA A 270 25.72 0.95 3.02
N GLN A 271 26.99 1.34 3.17
CA GLN A 271 27.57 2.51 2.50
C GLN A 271 27.36 2.50 0.97
N LYS A 272 27.27 1.32 0.35
CA LYS A 272 27.08 1.18 -1.11
C LYS A 272 25.60 1.23 -1.53
N TYR A 273 24.68 0.75 -0.70
CA TYR A 273 23.30 0.43 -1.10
C TYR A 273 22.23 1.18 -0.33
N TYR A 274 22.56 1.92 0.74
CA TYR A 274 21.57 2.59 1.57
C TYR A 274 20.78 3.65 0.77
N SER A 275 21.46 4.46 -0.04
CA SER A 275 20.81 5.44 -0.92
C SER A 275 19.80 4.79 -1.89
N SER A 276 20.12 3.60 -2.38
CA SER A 276 19.25 2.85 -3.28
C SER A 276 17.99 2.33 -2.56
N VAL A 277 18.11 1.93 -1.29
CA VAL A 277 16.93 1.56 -0.46
C VAL A 277 16.08 2.79 -0.17
N GLU A 278 16.68 3.92 0.17
CA GLU A 278 15.95 5.18 0.35
C GLU A 278 15.24 5.63 -0.93
N TRP A 279 15.89 5.48 -2.09
CA TRP A 279 15.27 5.78 -3.36
C TRP A 279 14.04 4.89 -3.60
N LEU A 280 14.14 3.57 -3.38
CA LEU A 280 13.02 2.64 -3.50
C LEU A 280 11.88 2.97 -2.53
N LEU A 281 12.19 3.42 -1.32
CA LEU A 281 11.19 3.88 -0.34
C LEU A 281 10.44 5.11 -0.83
N ARG A 282 11.17 6.14 -1.30
CA ARG A 282 10.57 7.36 -1.87
C ARG A 282 9.75 7.08 -3.13
N ALA A 283 10.17 6.07 -3.90
CA ALA A 283 9.47 5.61 -5.09
C ALA A 283 8.18 4.81 -4.79
N ASP A 284 7.87 4.58 -3.53
CA ASP A 284 6.75 3.72 -3.08
C ASP A 284 6.84 2.28 -3.63
N MET A 285 8.07 1.79 -3.82
CA MET A 285 8.33 0.41 -4.26
C MET A 285 8.56 -0.54 -3.09
N VAL A 286 9.00 0.00 -1.95
CA VAL A 286 9.23 -0.73 -0.71
C VAL A 286 8.65 0.03 0.48
N GLN A 287 8.33 -0.71 1.53
CA GLN A 287 8.05 -0.18 2.86
C GLN A 287 9.09 -0.70 3.84
N LEU A 288 9.44 0.11 4.84
CA LEU A 288 10.40 -0.26 5.85
C LEU A 288 9.68 -0.56 7.18
N CYS A 289 10.06 -1.66 7.79
CA CYS A 289 9.75 -1.98 9.17
C CYS A 289 11.03 -1.74 9.98
N LYS A 290 11.07 -0.64 10.75
CA LYS A 290 12.26 -0.22 11.49
C LYS A 290 12.35 -0.89 12.84
N LEU A 291 13.57 -1.20 13.31
CA LEU A 291 13.80 -1.62 14.67
C LEU A 291 13.54 -0.46 15.62
N VAL A 292 12.74 -0.67 16.67
CA VAL A 292 12.65 0.27 17.79
C VAL A 292 13.51 -0.22 18.96
N THR A 293 14.18 0.73 19.62
CA THR A 293 15.03 0.46 20.78
C THR A 293 14.22 0.33 22.07
N ASP A 294 13.03 0.94 22.11
CA ASP A 294 12.07 0.84 23.19
C ASP A 294 10.64 0.75 22.62
N VAL A 295 9.71 0.18 23.38
CA VAL A 295 8.33 -0.04 22.94
C VAL A 295 7.41 0.92 23.69
N ARG A 296 7.50 2.21 23.35
CA ARG A 296 6.72 3.29 23.97
C ARG A 296 5.97 4.09 22.92
N PHE A 297 5.01 4.90 23.38
CA PHE A 297 4.30 5.85 22.53
C PHE A 297 5.32 6.76 21.79
N ASP A 298 4.99 7.16 20.55
CA ASP A 298 5.87 7.79 19.56
C ASP A 298 7.04 6.86 19.17
N LEU A 299 6.66 5.73 18.57
CA LEU A 299 7.62 4.70 18.11
C LEU A 299 8.70 5.26 17.17
N ASP A 300 8.42 6.34 16.44
CA ASP A 300 9.41 7.00 15.57
C ASP A 300 10.62 7.55 16.36
N ASP A 301 10.41 8.04 17.59
CA ASP A 301 11.49 8.56 18.44
C ASP A 301 12.50 7.46 18.84
N TYR A 302 12.06 6.23 18.83
CA TYR A 302 12.87 5.05 19.19
C TYR A 302 13.33 4.25 17.97
N ALA A 303 12.95 4.67 16.76
CA ALA A 303 13.23 3.94 15.53
C ALA A 303 14.68 4.13 15.08
N ARG A 304 15.29 3.04 14.61
CA ARG A 304 16.65 3.04 14.05
C ARG A 304 16.58 3.03 12.53
N ASP A 305 17.19 4.03 11.89
CA ASP A 305 17.25 4.11 10.42
C ASP A 305 18.20 3.09 9.78
N ASP A 306 19.21 2.65 10.52
CA ASP A 306 20.23 1.70 10.03
C ASP A 306 19.85 0.22 10.24
N PHE A 307 18.70 -0.05 10.89
CA PHE A 307 18.28 -1.41 11.19
C PHE A 307 16.79 -1.60 10.89
N PHE A 308 16.49 -2.20 9.75
CA PHE A 308 15.14 -2.37 9.24
C PHE A 308 14.97 -3.69 8.49
N ARG A 309 13.72 -4.09 8.29
CA ARG A 309 13.27 -5.03 7.26
C ARG A 309 12.64 -4.23 6.13
N ALA A 310 12.81 -4.66 4.89
CA ALA A 310 12.20 -4.02 3.73
C ALA A 310 11.22 -4.99 3.08
N TYR A 311 9.96 -4.57 2.95
CA TYR A 311 8.88 -5.32 2.31
C TYR A 311 8.54 -4.69 0.96
N THR A 312 8.01 -5.49 0.03
CA THR A 312 7.34 -4.95 -1.16
C THR A 312 6.05 -4.24 -0.77
N THR A 313 5.62 -3.27 -1.53
CA THR A 313 4.37 -2.52 -1.26
C THR A 313 3.10 -3.27 -1.66
N ASP A 314 3.24 -4.45 -2.27
CA ASP A 314 2.14 -5.37 -2.56
C ASP A 314 2.63 -6.81 -2.68
N LEU A 315 1.82 -7.76 -2.21
CA LEU A 315 2.11 -9.20 -2.31
C LEU A 315 2.23 -9.69 -3.74
N SER A 316 1.53 -9.08 -4.72
CA SER A 316 1.67 -9.45 -6.14
C SER A 316 3.10 -9.35 -6.61
N LEU A 317 3.83 -8.31 -6.18
CA LEU A 317 5.24 -8.08 -6.53
C LEU A 317 6.16 -9.08 -5.84
N LEU A 318 5.90 -9.40 -4.57
CA LEU A 318 6.63 -10.46 -3.86
C LEU A 318 6.46 -11.82 -4.55
N MET A 319 5.22 -12.15 -4.93
CA MET A 319 4.92 -13.41 -5.62
C MET A 319 5.52 -13.45 -7.03
N ALA A 320 5.61 -12.32 -7.73
CA ALA A 320 6.27 -12.23 -9.04
C ALA A 320 7.76 -12.56 -8.99
N MET A 321 8.43 -12.29 -7.87
CA MET A 321 9.86 -12.56 -7.67
C MET A 321 10.15 -14.03 -7.35
N LYS A 322 9.12 -14.88 -7.22
CA LYS A 322 9.25 -16.28 -6.81
C LYS A 322 8.82 -17.23 -7.92
N ASP A 323 9.23 -18.49 -7.77
CA ASP A 323 8.79 -19.54 -8.65
C ASP A 323 7.29 -19.80 -8.50
N PHE A 324 6.66 -20.23 -9.58
CA PHE A 324 5.22 -20.52 -9.63
C PHE A 324 4.79 -21.58 -8.61
N SER A 325 5.64 -22.56 -8.32
CA SER A 325 5.35 -23.62 -7.35
C SER A 325 5.03 -23.10 -5.95
N LEU A 326 5.61 -21.94 -5.55
CA LEU A 326 5.31 -21.31 -4.27
C LEU A 326 3.83 -20.96 -4.16
N LYS A 327 3.23 -20.40 -5.22
CA LYS A 327 1.80 -20.03 -5.26
C LYS A 327 0.92 -21.29 -5.10
N GLN A 328 1.27 -22.38 -5.77
CA GLN A 328 0.57 -23.64 -5.63
C GLN A 328 0.61 -24.15 -4.18
N HIS A 329 1.79 -24.18 -3.57
CA HIS A 329 1.96 -24.59 -2.17
C HIS A 329 1.18 -23.71 -1.18
N ILE A 330 1.06 -22.40 -1.43
CA ILE A 330 0.25 -21.49 -0.60
C ILE A 330 -1.23 -21.86 -0.71
N VAL A 331 -1.75 -21.99 -1.93
CA VAL A 331 -3.19 -22.26 -2.17
C VAL A 331 -3.58 -23.64 -1.66
N GLU A 332 -2.77 -24.66 -1.88
CA GLU A 332 -2.97 -26.03 -1.42
C GLU A 332 -2.70 -26.22 0.09
N ASN A 333 -2.18 -25.17 0.77
CA ASN A 333 -1.77 -25.23 2.18
C ASN A 333 -0.73 -26.33 2.47
N THR A 334 0.14 -26.59 1.50
CA THR A 334 1.23 -27.58 1.63
C THR A 334 2.57 -26.93 2.00
N LEU A 335 2.60 -25.59 2.08
CA LEU A 335 3.79 -24.86 2.49
C LEU A 335 4.13 -25.13 3.95
N ALA A 336 5.39 -25.43 4.22
CA ALA A 336 5.88 -25.77 5.57
C ALA A 336 7.14 -24.98 5.94
N GLY A 337 7.53 -25.07 7.21
CA GLY A 337 8.79 -24.52 7.73
C GLY A 337 8.87 -23.00 7.72
N ASN A 338 10.10 -22.48 7.58
CA ASN A 338 10.40 -21.04 7.67
C ASN A 338 9.71 -20.21 6.59
N SER A 339 9.58 -20.75 5.37
CA SER A 339 8.93 -20.06 4.25
C SER A 339 7.45 -19.75 4.52
N LYS A 340 6.71 -20.66 5.17
CA LYS A 340 5.30 -20.42 5.56
C LYS A 340 5.19 -19.22 6.50
N GLY A 341 6.08 -19.16 7.49
CA GLY A 341 6.11 -18.06 8.43
C GLY A 341 6.46 -16.72 7.79
N GLY A 342 7.50 -16.70 6.93
CA GLY A 342 7.93 -15.48 6.24
C GLY A 342 6.83 -14.91 5.33
N ILE A 343 6.13 -15.77 4.58
CA ILE A 343 5.01 -15.32 3.72
C ILE A 343 3.88 -14.71 4.53
N TYR A 344 3.45 -15.33 5.62
CA TYR A 344 2.37 -14.77 6.44
C TYR A 344 2.79 -13.50 7.17
N GLU A 345 4.06 -13.38 7.58
CA GLU A 345 4.60 -12.13 8.10
C GLU A 345 4.53 -11.01 7.04
N CYS A 346 4.95 -11.29 5.80
CA CYS A 346 4.79 -10.35 4.68
C CYS A 346 3.33 -9.98 4.44
N ALA A 347 2.41 -10.94 4.52
CA ALA A 347 0.98 -10.70 4.32
C ALA A 347 0.36 -9.83 5.43
N ILE A 348 0.80 -9.98 6.68
CA ILE A 348 0.39 -9.09 7.77
C ILE A 348 0.99 -7.69 7.59
N ALA A 349 2.27 -7.59 7.24
CA ALA A 349 2.91 -6.31 6.96
C ALA A 349 2.22 -5.55 5.81
N ASP A 350 1.88 -6.24 4.71
CA ASP A 350 1.12 -5.72 3.58
C ASP A 350 -0.26 -5.21 4.01
N ALA A 351 -1.00 -5.97 4.82
CA ALA A 351 -2.32 -5.58 5.32
C ALA A 351 -2.26 -4.31 6.18
N LEU A 352 -1.27 -4.21 7.07
CA LEU A 352 -1.08 -3.04 7.93
C LEU A 352 -0.65 -1.80 7.13
N TYR A 353 0.24 -1.98 6.14
CA TYR A 353 0.66 -0.92 5.25
C TYR A 353 -0.52 -0.34 4.45
N LYS A 354 -1.38 -1.19 3.87
CA LYS A 354 -2.58 -0.78 3.13
C LYS A 354 -3.62 -0.05 3.99
N LYS A 355 -3.52 -0.19 5.31
CA LYS A 355 -4.29 0.60 6.29
C LYS A 355 -3.61 1.92 6.68
N GLY A 356 -2.41 2.19 6.16
CA GLY A 356 -1.66 3.41 6.43
C GLY A 356 -0.83 3.36 7.72
N TYR A 357 -0.67 2.21 8.35
CA TYR A 357 0.18 2.09 9.54
C TYR A 357 1.66 2.15 9.16
N HIS A 358 2.45 2.90 9.94
CA HIS A 358 3.89 2.71 10.03
C HIS A 358 4.13 1.43 10.83
N ILE A 359 5.02 0.57 10.37
CA ILE A 359 5.32 -0.70 11.00
C ILE A 359 6.73 -0.71 11.57
N TYR A 360 6.86 -1.25 12.77
CA TYR A 360 8.11 -1.38 13.50
C TYR A 360 8.26 -2.81 13.99
N PHE A 361 9.44 -3.19 14.44
CA PHE A 361 9.68 -4.42 15.15
C PHE A 361 10.60 -4.17 16.35
N TYR A 362 10.59 -5.07 17.30
CA TYR A 362 11.43 -4.96 18.49
C TYR A 362 12.24 -6.21 18.70
N LYS A 363 13.50 -6.04 19.11
CA LYS A 363 14.38 -7.13 19.49
C LYS A 363 15.12 -6.78 20.77
N ASN A 364 14.95 -7.58 21.80
CA ASN A 364 15.69 -7.43 23.05
C ASN A 364 17.09 -8.04 22.92
N GLU A 365 18.11 -7.22 23.06
CA GLU A 365 19.51 -7.61 22.91
C GLU A 365 19.96 -8.67 23.92
N THR A 366 19.43 -8.62 25.17
CA THR A 366 19.80 -9.52 26.27
C THR A 366 19.08 -10.85 26.16
N THR A 367 17.75 -10.82 26.03
CA THR A 367 16.94 -12.05 26.06
C THR A 367 16.76 -12.67 24.67
N LYS A 368 17.24 -11.99 23.61
CA LYS A 368 17.07 -12.37 22.20
C LYS A 368 15.62 -12.57 21.76
N ARG A 369 14.68 -12.07 22.54
CA ARG A 369 13.24 -12.08 22.18
C ARG A 369 12.96 -11.02 21.17
N GLU A 370 12.07 -11.36 20.24
CA GLU A 370 11.70 -10.51 19.12
C GLU A 370 10.18 -10.45 19.00
N ILE A 371 9.66 -9.27 18.66
CA ILE A 371 8.27 -9.02 18.28
C ILE A 371 8.25 -8.72 16.79
N ASP A 372 7.46 -9.48 16.04
CA ASP A 372 7.47 -9.47 14.57
C ASP A 372 7.08 -8.12 13.99
N VAL A 373 5.99 -7.51 14.52
CA VAL A 373 5.51 -6.19 14.10
C VAL A 373 4.98 -5.42 15.32
N ILE A 374 5.17 -4.11 15.32
CA ILE A 374 4.55 -3.18 16.28
C ILE A 374 3.94 -2.04 15.49
N ILE A 375 2.75 -1.62 15.88
CA ILE A 375 2.06 -0.46 15.31
C ILE A 375 1.59 0.49 16.40
N GLN A 376 1.34 1.73 16.02
CA GLN A 376 0.60 2.70 16.83
C GLN A 376 -0.85 2.75 16.35
N LYS A 377 -1.79 2.46 17.23
CA LYS A 377 -3.21 2.41 16.91
C LYS A 377 -4.03 3.06 18.02
N ASP A 378 -4.87 4.03 17.69
CA ASP A 378 -5.79 4.70 18.61
C ASP A 378 -5.11 5.18 19.91
N GLY A 379 -3.92 5.77 19.78
CA GLY A 379 -3.12 6.27 20.91
C GLY A 379 -2.42 5.18 21.73
N SER A 380 -2.45 3.93 21.30
CA SER A 380 -1.83 2.80 21.98
C SER A 380 -0.74 2.14 21.13
N VAL A 381 0.28 1.61 21.78
CA VAL A 381 1.27 0.75 21.13
C VAL A 381 0.77 -0.68 21.14
N VAL A 382 0.68 -1.29 19.97
CA VAL A 382 0.10 -2.63 19.78
C VAL A 382 1.14 -3.57 19.18
N PRO A 383 1.73 -4.48 20.00
CA PRO A 383 2.62 -5.51 19.50
C PRO A 383 1.86 -6.64 18.83
N ILE A 384 2.44 -7.17 17.76
CA ILE A 384 1.85 -8.20 16.91
C ILE A 384 2.86 -9.33 16.73
N GLU A 385 2.43 -10.55 16.97
CA GLU A 385 3.21 -11.77 16.71
C GLU A 385 2.50 -12.63 15.67
N VAL A 386 3.24 -13.06 14.64
CA VAL A 386 2.73 -13.88 13.52
C VAL A 386 3.23 -15.31 13.65
N LYS A 387 2.31 -16.27 13.74
CA LYS A 387 2.63 -17.69 13.84
C LYS A 387 1.98 -18.50 12.74
N SER A 388 2.77 -19.27 12.02
CA SER A 388 2.29 -20.17 10.96
C SER A 388 1.58 -21.43 11.46
N GLY A 389 1.49 -21.60 12.79
CA GLY A 389 0.85 -22.74 13.49
C GLY A 389 0.42 -22.35 14.90
N ASN A 390 -0.07 -23.32 15.66
CA ASN A 390 -0.59 -23.08 17.03
C ASN A 390 0.55 -23.08 18.10
N THR A 391 1.61 -22.30 17.86
CA THR A 391 2.72 -22.16 18.79
C THR A 391 2.45 -21.06 19.81
N ARG A 392 3.13 -21.12 20.99
CA ARG A 392 2.98 -20.12 22.05
C ARG A 392 3.63 -18.80 21.64
N ALA A 393 3.00 -17.66 21.97
CA ALA A 393 3.52 -16.31 21.77
C ALA A 393 4.38 -15.86 22.98
N ASN A 394 5.51 -16.52 23.18
CA ASN A 394 6.34 -16.31 24.38
C ASN A 394 6.99 -14.93 24.43
N SER A 395 7.37 -14.37 23.28
CA SER A 395 7.95 -13.02 23.21
C SER A 395 6.90 -11.96 23.53
N LEU A 396 5.71 -12.10 22.97
CA LEU A 396 4.59 -11.18 23.21
C LEU A 396 4.14 -11.21 24.68
N LYS A 397 3.98 -12.42 25.26
CA LYS A 397 3.69 -12.57 26.70
C LYS A 397 4.75 -11.92 27.58
N TRP A 398 6.01 -12.11 27.24
CA TRP A 398 7.11 -11.50 27.98
C TRP A 398 7.07 -9.97 27.88
N LEU A 399 6.87 -9.41 26.70
CA LEU A 399 6.80 -7.97 26.52
C LEU A 399 5.64 -7.38 27.35
N MET A 400 4.42 -7.89 27.20
CA MET A 400 3.24 -7.41 27.93
C MET A 400 3.35 -7.54 29.45
N LYS A 401 4.11 -8.54 29.95
CA LYS A 401 4.35 -8.68 31.38
C LYS A 401 5.36 -7.65 31.92
N ASN A 402 6.34 -7.23 31.10
CA ASN A 402 7.42 -6.35 31.53
C ASN A 402 7.14 -4.88 31.19
N ASP A 403 6.20 -4.60 30.32
CA ASP A 403 5.78 -3.27 29.96
C ASP A 403 4.28 -3.09 30.29
N LYS A 404 4.00 -2.18 31.26
CA LYS A 404 2.65 -1.93 31.76
C LYS A 404 1.84 -0.98 30.86
N ASP A 405 2.50 -0.29 29.95
CA ASP A 405 1.85 0.65 29.02
C ASP A 405 1.20 -0.07 27.83
N ILE A 406 1.53 -1.36 27.66
CA ILE A 406 0.95 -2.22 26.64
C ILE A 406 -0.27 -2.96 27.22
N SER A 407 -1.48 -2.48 26.88
CA SER A 407 -2.72 -3.02 27.41
C SER A 407 -3.21 -4.28 26.70
N TYR A 408 -2.87 -4.44 25.41
CA TYR A 408 -3.22 -5.61 24.61
C TYR A 408 -2.24 -5.81 23.44
N GLY A 409 -2.27 -7.01 22.86
CA GLY A 409 -1.49 -7.33 21.66
C GLY A 409 -2.21 -8.37 20.81
N TYR A 410 -1.84 -8.45 19.55
CA TYR A 410 -2.40 -9.41 18.60
C TYR A 410 -1.45 -10.58 18.35
N LYS A 411 -2.02 -11.78 18.28
CA LYS A 411 -1.36 -12.97 17.79
C LYS A 411 -2.11 -13.47 16.56
N PHE A 412 -1.53 -13.34 15.37
CA PHE A 412 -2.11 -13.88 14.13
C PHE A 412 -1.67 -15.32 13.90
N VAL A 413 -2.64 -16.19 13.63
CA VAL A 413 -2.43 -17.63 13.46
C VAL A 413 -3.26 -18.22 12.32
N ASP A 414 -2.85 -19.41 11.85
CA ASP A 414 -3.69 -20.29 11.04
C ASP A 414 -4.67 -21.04 11.98
N GLY A 415 -5.54 -20.29 12.65
CA GLY A 415 -6.47 -20.77 13.66
C GLY A 415 -7.57 -19.75 13.92
N ASN A 416 -8.47 -20.05 14.86
CA ASN A 416 -9.65 -19.23 15.13
C ASN A 416 -9.40 -18.15 16.21
N ILE A 417 -10.40 -17.29 16.44
CA ILE A 417 -10.36 -16.24 17.47
C ILE A 417 -10.25 -16.86 18.85
N GLY A 418 -9.39 -16.30 19.67
CA GLY A 418 -9.22 -16.64 21.08
C GLY A 418 -8.66 -15.46 21.86
N MET A 419 -8.76 -15.52 23.17
CA MET A 419 -8.24 -14.50 24.08
C MET A 419 -7.52 -15.15 25.25
N SER A 420 -6.36 -14.63 25.62
CA SER A 420 -5.65 -15.03 26.83
C SER A 420 -5.96 -14.09 28.00
N GLU A 421 -5.72 -14.58 29.22
CA GLU A 421 -5.85 -13.77 30.44
C GLU A 421 -4.89 -12.58 30.46
N GLU A 422 -3.77 -12.69 29.73
CA GLU A 422 -2.77 -11.62 29.64
C GLU A 422 -3.12 -10.53 28.59
N GLY A 423 -4.34 -10.50 28.05
CA GLY A 423 -4.77 -9.50 27.05
C GLY A 423 -4.30 -9.77 25.62
N ILE A 424 -3.75 -10.95 25.33
CA ILE A 424 -3.40 -11.33 23.96
C ILE A 424 -4.64 -11.81 23.21
N VAL A 425 -5.00 -11.08 22.15
CA VAL A 425 -6.09 -11.44 21.26
C VAL A 425 -5.51 -12.28 20.12
N THR A 426 -5.87 -13.57 20.10
CA THR A 426 -5.52 -14.46 18.98
C THR A 426 -6.53 -14.27 17.85
N LEU A 427 -6.05 -14.06 16.65
CA LEU A 427 -6.86 -13.79 15.46
C LEU A 427 -6.43 -14.68 14.29
N PRO A 428 -7.36 -15.12 13.44
CA PRO A 428 -7.03 -15.68 12.14
C PRO A 428 -6.20 -14.69 11.31
N LEU A 429 -5.28 -15.19 10.49
CA LEU A 429 -4.42 -14.38 9.62
C LEU A 429 -5.20 -13.36 8.79
N TYR A 430 -6.35 -13.76 8.24
CA TYR A 430 -7.19 -12.88 7.40
C TYR A 430 -7.82 -11.70 8.17
N MET A 431 -7.88 -11.77 9.50
CA MET A 431 -8.41 -10.67 10.32
C MET A 431 -7.48 -9.45 10.37
N SER A 432 -6.25 -9.55 9.90
CA SER A 432 -5.35 -8.40 9.73
C SER A 432 -5.93 -7.30 8.83
N ALA A 433 -6.79 -7.66 7.91
CA ALA A 433 -7.49 -6.69 7.06
C ALA A 433 -8.58 -5.90 7.79
N PHE A 434 -8.98 -6.32 8.98
CA PHE A 434 -10.13 -5.74 9.71
C PHE A 434 -9.76 -5.03 11.03
N ILE A 435 -8.49 -5.13 11.48
CA ILE A 435 -8.00 -4.47 12.74
C ILE A 435 -7.76 -2.98 12.58
#